data_c182e15d3cf91939c54f6b0c59b84070
#
_entry.id   c182e15d3cf91939c54f6b0c59b84070
#
_cell.length_a   1.000
_cell.length_b   1.000
_cell.length_c   1.000
_cell.angle_alpha   90.00
_cell.angle_beta   90.00
_cell.angle_gamma   90.00
#
_symmetry.space_group_name_H-M   'P 1'
#
loop_
_entity.id
_entity.type
_entity.pdbx_description
1 polymer ?
#
loop_
_entity_poly.entity_id
_entity_poly.type
_entity_poly.pdbx_seq_one_letter_code
_entity_poly.pdbx_strand_id
1 'polypeptide(L)'
;SVWAPWYTLHKLFSGLIDQYLYTDNKQALEVVTRMGDWAYNKLKPLDEPTRKRMIRNEFGGVNESFYNLYAITGDERYQWLAEFFYHNDVIDPLKEQRDDLGTKHTNTFIPKVLAEARNYELTQDNDSRKLTDFFWHTMIDHHTFAPGCSSDKEHYFDPQQLSKHLTGYTGETCCTYNMLKLSRHLFCWTGDAKVADYYERALYNHILASQEPDKGGFVYFAPMRPGHY
;
A
#
# COMPACT_ATOMS: atom_id res chain seq x y z
N SER A 1 -2.45 4.11 25.29
CA SER A 1 -2.49 3.00 24.32
C SER A 1 -1.82 3.44 23.03
N VAL A 2 -1.07 2.55 22.41
CA VAL A 2 -0.48 2.80 21.08
C VAL A 2 -1.61 2.74 20.06
N TRP A 3 -1.77 3.79 19.26
CA TRP A 3 -2.89 3.90 18.32
C TRP A 3 -2.83 2.85 17.19
N ALA A 4 -1.68 2.70 16.53
CA ALA A 4 -1.53 1.78 15.39
C ALA A 4 -0.21 0.97 15.49
N PRO A 5 -0.11 0.02 16.43
CA PRO A 5 1.15 -0.69 16.70
C PRO A 5 1.65 -1.47 15.47
N TRP A 6 0.77 -2.12 14.72
CA TRP A 6 1.16 -2.88 13.54
C TRP A 6 1.59 -2.00 12.36
N TYR A 7 1.08 -0.78 12.27
CA TYR A 7 1.57 0.19 11.29
C TYR A 7 3.02 0.60 11.58
N THR A 8 3.35 0.84 12.85
CA THR A 8 4.74 1.12 13.25
C THR A 8 5.64 -0.08 13.00
N LEU A 9 5.21 -1.28 13.38
CA LEU A 9 5.95 -2.52 13.13
C LEU A 9 6.14 -2.77 11.63
N HIS A 10 5.14 -2.50 10.78
CA HIS A 10 5.28 -2.57 9.33
C HIS A 10 6.52 -1.78 8.85
N LYS A 11 6.68 -0.54 9.31
CA LYS A 11 7.83 0.29 8.91
C LYS A 11 9.16 -0.28 9.37
N LEU A 12 9.21 -0.85 10.58
CA LEU A 12 10.41 -1.52 11.09
C LEU A 12 10.73 -2.80 10.31
N PHE A 13 9.74 -3.66 10.04
CA PHE A 13 9.91 -4.84 9.21
C PHE A 13 10.43 -4.47 7.82
N SER A 14 9.76 -3.55 7.13
CA SER A 14 10.17 -3.11 5.79
C SER A 14 11.58 -2.53 5.77
N GLY A 15 11.89 -1.62 6.70
CA GLY A 15 13.20 -0.99 6.76
C GLY A 15 14.34 -1.98 7.05
N LEU A 16 14.14 -2.98 7.90
CA LEU A 16 15.15 -4.03 8.15
C LEU A 16 15.32 -4.97 6.94
N ILE A 17 14.22 -5.30 6.25
CA ILE A 17 14.26 -6.06 5.00
C ILE A 17 15.04 -5.29 3.93
N ASP A 18 14.76 -3.99 3.77
CA ASP A 18 15.48 -3.13 2.82
C ASP A 18 16.97 -3.02 3.16
N GLN A 19 17.33 -2.90 4.44
CA GLN A 19 18.74 -2.91 4.88
C GLN A 19 19.43 -4.22 4.48
N TYR A 20 18.76 -5.35 4.60
CA TYR A 20 19.32 -6.61 4.14
C TYR A 20 19.46 -6.64 2.60
N LEU A 21 18.39 -6.29 1.87
CA LEU A 21 18.34 -6.44 0.42
C LEU A 21 19.29 -5.48 -0.31
N TYR A 22 19.40 -4.22 0.15
CA TYR A 22 20.15 -3.19 -0.56
C TYR A 22 21.55 -2.95 -0.03
N THR A 23 21.86 -3.40 1.19
CA THR A 23 23.19 -3.20 1.80
C THR A 23 23.86 -4.50 2.28
N ASP A 24 23.23 -5.66 2.04
CA ASP A 24 23.67 -6.98 2.52
C ASP A 24 23.89 -7.06 4.03
N ASN A 25 23.13 -6.27 4.81
CA ASN A 25 23.23 -6.23 6.25
C ASN A 25 22.64 -7.50 6.90
N LYS A 26 23.48 -8.47 7.23
CA LYS A 26 23.06 -9.76 7.84
C LYS A 26 22.44 -9.59 9.23
N GLN A 27 22.89 -8.59 9.99
CA GLN A 27 22.30 -8.30 11.30
C GLN A 27 20.84 -7.83 11.17
N ALA A 28 20.52 -7.04 10.11
CA ALA A 28 19.16 -6.62 9.85
C ALA A 28 18.25 -7.83 9.56
N LEU A 29 18.74 -8.81 8.78
CA LEU A 29 18.00 -10.06 8.53
C LEU A 29 17.79 -10.85 9.84
N GLU A 30 18.80 -10.98 10.67
CA GLU A 30 18.67 -11.67 11.95
C GLU A 30 17.63 -11.00 12.86
N VAL A 31 17.66 -9.68 12.95
CA VAL A 31 16.70 -8.92 13.78
C VAL A 31 15.28 -9.07 13.24
N VAL A 32 15.06 -8.90 11.94
CA VAL A 32 13.71 -8.98 11.36
C VAL A 32 13.13 -10.39 11.45
N THR A 33 13.97 -11.43 11.35
CA THR A 33 13.57 -12.83 11.53
C THR A 33 13.09 -13.06 12.96
N ARG A 34 13.85 -12.60 13.97
CA ARG A 34 13.44 -12.70 15.38
C ARG A 34 12.14 -11.92 15.66
N MET A 35 11.96 -10.77 15.03
CA MET A 35 10.70 -10.01 15.11
C MET A 35 9.54 -10.80 14.48
N GLY A 36 9.77 -11.48 13.36
CA GLY A 36 8.79 -12.36 12.72
C GLY A 36 8.40 -13.54 13.61
N ASP A 37 9.36 -14.19 14.24
CA ASP A 37 9.13 -15.28 15.20
C ASP A 37 8.31 -14.80 16.40
N TRP A 38 8.63 -13.63 16.92
CA TRP A 38 7.86 -13.01 17.99
C TRP A 38 6.40 -12.74 17.53
N ALA A 39 6.21 -12.18 16.33
CA ALA A 39 4.89 -11.92 15.78
C ALA A 39 4.07 -13.21 15.64
N TYR A 40 4.65 -14.26 15.07
CA TYR A 40 4.02 -15.56 14.93
C TYR A 40 3.57 -16.13 16.27
N ASN A 41 4.46 -16.16 17.26
CA ASN A 41 4.17 -16.69 18.60
C ASN A 41 3.07 -15.89 19.32
N LYS A 42 2.96 -14.59 19.06
CA LYS A 42 1.90 -13.71 19.63
C LYS A 42 0.56 -13.85 18.93
N LEU A 43 0.56 -14.04 17.62
CA LEU A 43 -0.66 -14.03 16.83
C LEU A 43 -1.29 -15.41 16.66
N LYS A 44 -0.47 -16.47 16.60
CA LYS A 44 -0.92 -17.86 16.40
C LYS A 44 -2.02 -18.31 17.38
N PRO A 45 -1.98 -17.98 18.69
CA PRO A 45 -3.01 -18.40 19.63
C PRO A 45 -4.31 -17.56 19.59
N LEU A 46 -4.37 -16.49 18.78
CA LEU A 46 -5.53 -15.62 18.75
C LEU A 46 -6.71 -16.27 18.02
N ASP A 47 -7.90 -16.11 18.60
CA ASP A 47 -9.14 -16.50 17.96
C ASP A 47 -9.57 -15.50 16.86
N GLU A 48 -10.47 -15.95 15.99
CA GLU A 48 -10.94 -15.13 14.86
C GLU A 48 -11.65 -13.83 15.27
N PRO A 49 -12.47 -13.77 16.33
CA PRO A 49 -13.02 -12.50 16.81
C PRO A 49 -11.95 -11.49 17.24
N THR A 50 -10.91 -11.95 17.91
CA THR A 50 -9.78 -11.08 18.33
C THR A 50 -8.95 -10.63 17.12
N ARG A 51 -8.67 -11.53 16.16
CA ARG A 51 -8.04 -11.20 14.90
C ARG A 51 -8.83 -10.10 14.18
N LYS A 52 -10.13 -10.30 13.93
CA LYS A 52 -10.99 -9.32 13.24
C LYS A 52 -11.00 -7.96 13.93
N ARG A 53 -11.06 -7.93 15.26
CA ARG A 53 -10.98 -6.68 16.02
C ARG A 53 -9.64 -5.99 15.84
N MET A 54 -8.53 -6.74 15.80
CA MET A 54 -7.19 -6.22 15.64
C MET A 54 -6.97 -5.63 14.24
N ILE A 55 -7.35 -6.33 13.17
CA ILE A 55 -7.13 -5.89 11.79
C ILE A 55 -8.04 -4.74 11.35
N ARG A 56 -9.10 -4.41 12.11
CA ARG A 56 -9.88 -3.18 11.89
C ARG A 56 -9.08 -1.92 12.18
N ASN A 57 -8.07 -2.01 13.04
CA ASN A 57 -7.14 -0.92 13.24
C ASN A 57 -6.10 -0.90 12.11
N GLU A 58 -5.45 0.25 11.91
CA GLU A 58 -4.49 0.39 10.84
C GLU A 58 -3.24 -0.48 11.08
N PHE A 59 -2.91 -1.29 10.09
CA PHE A 59 -1.70 -2.12 10.10
C PHE A 59 -0.78 -1.85 8.88
N GLY A 60 -1.14 -0.89 8.02
CA GLY A 60 -0.38 -0.54 6.82
C GLY A 60 -0.26 -1.73 5.87
N GLY A 61 0.96 -2.00 5.42
CA GLY A 61 1.32 -3.12 4.55
C GLY A 61 2.15 -4.18 5.27
N VAL A 62 1.90 -4.46 6.54
CA VAL A 62 2.68 -5.45 7.29
C VAL A 62 2.62 -6.85 6.67
N ASN A 63 1.51 -7.19 6.02
CA ASN A 63 1.33 -8.41 5.24
C ASN A 63 2.30 -8.48 4.05
N GLU A 64 2.53 -7.39 3.31
CA GLU A 64 3.57 -7.31 2.28
C GLU A 64 4.97 -7.61 2.87
N SER A 65 5.27 -7.03 4.03
CA SER A 65 6.55 -7.27 4.71
C SER A 65 6.73 -8.73 5.10
N PHE A 66 5.68 -9.41 5.57
CA PHE A 66 5.74 -10.84 5.87
C PHE A 66 5.89 -11.71 4.62
N TYR A 67 5.23 -11.39 3.52
CA TYR A 67 5.48 -12.06 2.24
C TYR A 67 6.93 -11.87 1.77
N ASN A 68 7.49 -10.68 1.92
CA ASN A 68 8.90 -10.42 1.59
C ASN A 68 9.85 -11.22 2.50
N LEU A 69 9.56 -11.33 3.79
CA LEU A 69 10.34 -12.15 4.70
C LEU A 69 10.25 -13.65 4.37
N TYR A 70 9.06 -14.13 3.98
CA TYR A 70 8.87 -15.48 3.46
C TYR A 70 9.71 -15.72 2.20
N ALA A 71 9.70 -14.79 1.25
CA ALA A 71 10.49 -14.90 0.02
C ALA A 71 12.00 -15.00 0.27
N ILE A 72 12.50 -14.36 1.33
CA ILE A 72 13.93 -14.38 1.69
C ILE A 72 14.31 -15.65 2.42
N THR A 73 13.44 -16.14 3.31
CA THR A 73 13.78 -17.20 4.28
C THR A 73 13.23 -18.58 3.89
N GLY A 74 12.16 -18.64 3.11
CA GLY A 74 11.40 -19.87 2.84
C GLY A 74 10.59 -20.38 4.03
N ASP A 75 10.49 -19.64 5.12
CA ASP A 75 9.78 -20.06 6.32
C ASP A 75 8.27 -19.79 6.21
N GLU A 76 7.48 -20.86 6.11
CA GLU A 76 6.01 -20.81 5.93
C GLU A 76 5.28 -20.06 7.07
N ARG A 77 5.89 -19.91 8.23
CA ARG A 77 5.30 -19.11 9.32
C ARG A 77 5.11 -17.66 8.92
N TYR A 78 5.96 -17.12 8.06
CA TYR A 78 5.85 -15.75 7.58
C TYR A 78 4.81 -15.61 6.47
N GLN A 79 4.61 -16.61 5.63
CA GLN A 79 3.46 -16.67 4.74
C GLN A 79 2.16 -16.68 5.55
N TRP A 80 2.06 -17.54 6.57
CA TRP A 80 0.91 -17.58 7.47
C TRP A 80 0.65 -16.22 8.13
N LEU A 81 1.69 -15.50 8.55
CA LEU A 81 1.56 -14.14 9.11
C LEU A 81 1.00 -13.16 8.07
N ALA A 82 1.45 -13.22 6.83
CA ALA A 82 0.91 -12.37 5.77
C ALA A 82 -0.60 -12.63 5.55
N GLU A 83 -0.99 -13.89 5.48
CA GLU A 83 -2.40 -14.31 5.35
C GLU A 83 -3.23 -13.95 6.59
N PHE A 84 -2.64 -13.97 7.79
CA PHE A 84 -3.30 -13.55 9.02
C PHE A 84 -3.78 -12.10 8.96
N PHE A 85 -3.07 -11.22 8.26
CA PHE A 85 -3.44 -9.82 8.05
C PHE A 85 -4.33 -9.61 6.81
N TYR A 86 -4.86 -10.65 6.20
CA TYR A 86 -5.85 -10.51 5.14
C TYR A 86 -7.12 -9.82 5.66
N HIS A 87 -7.47 -8.67 5.07
CA HIS A 87 -8.57 -7.83 5.53
C HIS A 87 -9.79 -8.02 4.63
N ASN A 88 -10.66 -8.95 4.99
CA ASN A 88 -11.83 -9.34 4.19
C ASN A 88 -12.68 -8.14 3.74
N ASP A 89 -13.05 -7.24 4.66
CA ASP A 89 -13.91 -6.08 4.36
C ASP A 89 -13.31 -5.12 3.30
N VAL A 90 -12.03 -5.26 3.00
CA VAL A 90 -11.26 -4.44 2.04
C VAL A 90 -10.98 -5.21 0.75
N ILE A 91 -10.55 -6.46 0.87
CA ILE A 91 -10.04 -7.24 -0.26
C ILE A 91 -11.16 -8.01 -0.97
N ASP A 92 -12.14 -8.54 -0.24
CA ASP A 92 -13.21 -9.34 -0.86
C ASP A 92 -14.04 -8.55 -1.89
N PRO A 93 -14.40 -7.25 -1.68
CA PRO A 93 -15.04 -6.47 -2.73
C PRO A 93 -14.20 -6.34 -4.02
N LEU A 94 -12.88 -6.23 -3.88
CA LEU A 94 -11.98 -6.17 -5.05
C LEU A 94 -11.90 -7.50 -5.80
N LYS A 95 -11.96 -8.64 -5.11
CA LYS A 95 -12.08 -9.97 -5.75
C LYS A 95 -13.36 -10.09 -6.58
N GLU A 96 -14.43 -9.46 -6.12
CA GLU A 96 -15.71 -9.38 -6.83
C GLU A 96 -15.71 -8.31 -7.94
N GLN A 97 -14.56 -7.66 -8.19
CA GLN A 97 -14.40 -6.55 -9.14
C GLN A 97 -15.41 -5.39 -8.87
N ARG A 98 -15.57 -5.07 -7.61
CA ARG A 98 -16.49 -4.03 -7.14
C ARG A 98 -15.72 -2.86 -6.56
N ASP A 99 -15.97 -1.66 -7.10
CA ASP A 99 -15.47 -0.40 -6.57
C ASP A 99 -16.29 0.00 -5.33
N ASP A 100 -15.83 -0.45 -4.18
CA ASP A 100 -16.38 -0.10 -2.87
C ASP A 100 -15.36 0.70 -2.05
N LEU A 101 -14.65 1.62 -2.73
CA LEU A 101 -13.59 2.44 -2.12
C LEU A 101 -14.14 3.63 -1.33
N GLY A 102 -15.28 4.18 -1.74
CA GLY A 102 -15.84 5.42 -1.21
C GLY A 102 -15.71 5.58 0.31
N THR A 103 -15.21 6.72 0.76
CA THR A 103 -14.98 7.10 2.15
C THR A 103 -13.91 6.32 2.94
N LYS A 104 -13.30 5.28 2.38
CA LYS A 104 -12.20 4.57 3.04
C LYS A 104 -10.91 5.40 3.00
N HIS A 105 -10.07 5.26 4.00
CA HIS A 105 -8.79 5.96 4.08
C HIS A 105 -7.82 5.43 3.02
N THR A 106 -7.41 6.29 2.09
CA THR A 106 -6.69 5.89 0.87
C THR A 106 -5.34 5.26 1.17
N ASN A 107 -4.51 5.94 1.95
CA ASN A 107 -3.15 5.49 2.23
C ASN A 107 -3.09 4.17 3.00
N THR A 108 -4.07 3.89 3.87
CA THR A 108 -4.09 2.62 4.62
C THR A 108 -4.69 1.46 3.81
N PHE A 109 -5.36 1.77 2.72
CA PHE A 109 -5.96 0.79 1.82
C PHE A 109 -4.95 0.22 0.82
N ILE A 110 -4.23 1.09 0.09
CA ILE A 110 -3.34 0.69 -1.01
C ILE A 110 -2.28 -0.34 -0.58
N PRO A 111 -1.63 -0.24 0.60
CA PRO A 111 -0.66 -1.23 1.03
C PRO A 111 -1.22 -2.65 1.20
N LYS A 112 -2.51 -2.79 1.46
CA LYS A 112 -3.16 -4.11 1.54
C LYS A 112 -3.24 -4.78 0.17
N VAL A 113 -3.43 -4.00 -0.89
CA VAL A 113 -3.39 -4.50 -2.28
C VAL A 113 -1.96 -4.80 -2.72
N LEU A 114 -0.96 -4.06 -2.23
CA LEU A 114 0.46 -4.39 -2.45
C LEU A 114 0.80 -5.80 -1.93
N ALA A 115 0.23 -6.19 -0.80
CA ALA A 115 0.41 -7.55 -0.30
C ALA A 115 -0.20 -8.61 -1.22
N GLU A 116 -1.35 -8.31 -1.84
CA GLU A 116 -1.95 -9.23 -2.82
C GLU A 116 -1.09 -9.31 -4.11
N ALA A 117 -0.53 -8.18 -4.55
CA ALA A 117 0.43 -8.20 -5.65
C ALA A 117 1.62 -9.13 -5.33
N ARG A 118 2.15 -9.03 -4.11
CA ARG A 118 3.25 -9.86 -3.66
C ARG A 118 2.84 -11.32 -3.48
N ASN A 119 1.64 -11.59 -2.98
CA ASN A 119 1.08 -12.93 -2.91
C ASN A 119 1.07 -13.60 -4.28
N TYR A 120 0.55 -12.92 -5.31
CA TYR A 120 0.57 -13.45 -6.68
C TYR A 120 1.99 -13.81 -7.14
N GLU A 121 2.97 -12.98 -6.91
CA GLU A 121 4.35 -13.25 -7.33
C GLU A 121 4.95 -14.51 -6.67
N LEU A 122 4.56 -14.80 -5.44
CA LEU A 122 5.09 -15.93 -4.68
C LEU A 122 4.32 -17.23 -4.89
N THR A 123 3.00 -17.13 -5.05
CA THR A 123 2.11 -18.32 -5.06
C THR A 123 1.44 -18.57 -6.40
N GLN A 124 1.50 -17.62 -7.33
CA GLN A 124 0.77 -17.63 -8.61
C GLN A 124 -0.76 -17.63 -8.41
N ASP A 125 -1.26 -17.08 -7.30
CA ASP A 125 -2.69 -16.94 -7.06
C ASP A 125 -3.32 -15.94 -8.03
N ASN A 126 -4.07 -16.47 -9.00
CA ASN A 126 -4.71 -15.66 -10.04
C ASN A 126 -5.79 -14.71 -9.51
N ASP A 127 -6.40 -14.98 -8.36
CA ASP A 127 -7.38 -14.09 -7.78
C ASP A 127 -6.70 -12.84 -7.21
N SER A 128 -5.56 -13.00 -6.55
CA SER A 128 -4.71 -11.89 -6.11
C SER A 128 -4.23 -11.04 -7.28
N ARG A 129 -3.86 -11.65 -8.41
CA ARG A 129 -3.52 -10.92 -9.63
C ARG A 129 -4.69 -10.11 -10.18
N LYS A 130 -5.85 -10.75 -10.36
CA LYS A 130 -7.05 -10.10 -10.92
C LYS A 130 -7.53 -8.92 -10.07
N LEU A 131 -7.56 -9.09 -8.75
CA LEU A 131 -7.96 -8.00 -7.85
C LEU A 131 -6.98 -6.84 -7.86
N THR A 132 -5.68 -7.13 -7.97
CA THR A 132 -4.63 -6.10 -8.06
C THR A 132 -4.75 -5.30 -9.35
N ASP A 133 -4.95 -5.96 -10.46
CA ASP A 133 -5.17 -5.35 -11.77
C ASP A 133 -6.45 -4.51 -11.78
N PHE A 134 -7.56 -5.07 -11.29
CA PHE A 134 -8.83 -4.35 -11.15
C PHE A 134 -8.69 -3.10 -10.29
N PHE A 135 -8.04 -3.22 -9.12
CA PHE A 135 -7.84 -2.07 -8.23
C PHE A 135 -7.01 -0.97 -8.90
N TRP A 136 -5.91 -1.34 -9.56
CA TRP A 136 -5.05 -0.36 -10.23
C TRP A 136 -5.83 0.42 -11.31
N HIS A 137 -6.56 -0.28 -12.18
CA HIS A 137 -7.39 0.36 -13.21
C HIS A 137 -8.48 1.23 -12.59
N THR A 138 -9.18 0.75 -11.57
CA THR A 138 -10.19 1.53 -10.83
C THR A 138 -9.61 2.83 -10.29
N MET A 139 -8.42 2.76 -9.67
CA MET A 139 -7.73 3.94 -9.16
C MET A 139 -7.41 4.95 -10.26
N ILE A 140 -6.82 4.49 -11.36
CA ILE A 140 -6.39 5.39 -12.44
C ILE A 140 -7.56 6.01 -13.17
N ASP A 141 -8.59 5.23 -13.44
CA ASP A 141 -9.70 5.65 -14.30
C ASP A 141 -10.77 6.45 -13.53
N HIS A 142 -10.90 6.27 -12.20
CA HIS A 142 -12.01 6.84 -11.42
C HIS A 142 -11.62 7.71 -10.23
N HIS A 143 -10.40 7.56 -9.67
CA HIS A 143 -10.01 8.19 -8.41
C HIS A 143 -8.73 9.03 -8.50
N THR A 144 -8.14 9.19 -9.68
CA THR A 144 -6.85 9.88 -9.85
C THR A 144 -7.03 11.21 -10.57
N PHE A 145 -6.49 12.28 -9.98
CA PHE A 145 -6.40 13.60 -10.57
C PHE A 145 -5.33 13.68 -11.67
N ALA A 146 -5.38 14.72 -12.50
CA ALA A 146 -4.47 14.87 -13.64
C ALA A 146 -2.97 14.76 -13.31
N PRO A 147 -2.44 15.27 -12.19
CA PRO A 147 -1.02 15.10 -11.83
C PRO A 147 -0.63 13.66 -11.46
N GLY A 148 -1.58 12.76 -11.25
CA GLY A 148 -1.35 11.38 -10.83
C GLY A 148 -1.62 11.12 -9.35
N CYS A 149 -2.06 12.13 -8.61
CA CYS A 149 -2.45 12.00 -7.20
C CYS A 149 -3.91 11.59 -7.03
N SER A 150 -4.25 11.12 -5.85
CA SER A 150 -5.60 10.70 -5.44
C SER A 150 -5.93 11.21 -4.06
N SER A 151 -7.14 10.99 -3.61
CA SER A 151 -7.70 11.34 -2.29
C SER A 151 -8.10 12.82 -2.12
N ASP A 152 -9.08 13.00 -1.25
CA ASP A 152 -9.48 14.29 -0.66
C ASP A 152 -9.58 14.10 0.85
N LYS A 153 -8.85 14.90 1.64
CA LYS A 153 -8.75 14.73 3.10
C LYS A 153 -8.37 13.30 3.51
N GLU A 154 -7.38 12.73 2.80
CA GLU A 154 -6.86 11.37 3.01
C GLU A 154 -7.80 10.21 2.67
N HIS A 155 -9.03 10.49 2.17
CA HIS A 155 -10.04 9.47 1.89
C HIS A 155 -10.38 9.39 0.41
N TYR A 156 -10.85 8.21 -0.01
CA TYR A 156 -11.50 8.05 -1.29
C TYR A 156 -12.83 8.80 -1.32
N PHE A 157 -13.29 9.04 -2.50
CA PHE A 157 -14.62 9.56 -2.81
C PHE A 157 -15.29 8.65 -3.85
N ASP A 158 -16.58 8.83 -4.06
CA ASP A 158 -17.30 8.01 -5.04
C ASP A 158 -16.69 8.14 -6.44
N PRO A 159 -16.70 7.06 -7.25
CA PRO A 159 -16.07 7.05 -8.56
C PRO A 159 -16.65 8.15 -9.48
N GLN A 160 -15.80 8.68 -10.36
CA GLN A 160 -16.16 9.71 -11.34
C GLN A 160 -16.64 11.06 -10.75
N GLN A 161 -16.36 11.33 -9.48
CA GLN A 161 -16.73 12.59 -8.83
C GLN A 161 -15.55 13.57 -8.63
N LEU A 162 -14.45 13.40 -9.35
CA LEU A 162 -13.25 14.25 -9.25
C LEU A 162 -13.54 15.75 -9.22
N SER A 163 -14.46 16.22 -10.06
CA SER A 163 -14.82 17.63 -10.13
C SER A 163 -15.44 18.19 -8.85
N LYS A 164 -16.03 17.36 -8.00
CA LYS A 164 -16.59 17.76 -6.71
C LYS A 164 -15.54 17.82 -5.59
N HIS A 165 -14.37 17.25 -5.85
CA HIS A 165 -13.26 17.10 -4.89
C HIS A 165 -12.05 17.96 -5.24
N LEU A 166 -12.23 19.07 -5.98
CA LEU A 166 -11.19 20.06 -6.25
C LEU A 166 -11.01 20.97 -5.02
N THR A 167 -10.47 20.40 -3.95
CA THR A 167 -10.30 21.08 -2.66
C THR A 167 -8.84 21.48 -2.39
N GLY A 168 -8.59 22.13 -1.26
CA GLY A 168 -7.23 22.41 -0.75
C GLY A 168 -6.57 21.22 -0.05
N TYR A 169 -7.25 20.08 0.08
CA TYR A 169 -6.80 18.92 0.86
C TYR A 169 -6.67 17.64 0.01
N THR A 170 -6.42 17.82 -1.28
CA THR A 170 -6.24 16.71 -2.23
C THR A 170 -4.79 16.28 -2.34
N GLY A 171 -4.56 15.08 -2.86
CA GLY A 171 -3.25 14.65 -3.31
C GLY A 171 -2.21 14.46 -2.20
N GLU A 172 -2.41 13.51 -1.32
CA GLU A 172 -1.39 13.09 -0.35
C GLU A 172 -0.29 12.26 -1.03
N THR A 173 0.98 12.60 -0.82
CA THR A 173 2.12 11.91 -1.46
C THR A 173 2.25 10.44 -1.05
N CYS A 174 1.83 10.05 0.15
CA CYS A 174 1.82 8.66 0.60
C CYS A 174 0.98 7.76 -0.32
N CYS A 175 -0.20 8.24 -0.74
CA CYS A 175 -1.06 7.49 -1.63
C CYS A 175 -0.39 7.26 -2.98
N THR A 176 0.20 8.31 -3.54
CA THR A 176 0.93 8.23 -4.82
C THR A 176 2.15 7.33 -4.71
N TYR A 177 2.94 7.43 -3.63
CA TYR A 177 4.08 6.53 -3.40
C TYR A 177 3.66 5.05 -3.42
N ASN A 178 2.58 4.70 -2.71
CA ASN A 178 2.07 3.33 -2.71
C ASN A 178 1.53 2.89 -4.09
N MET A 179 0.90 3.80 -4.84
CA MET A 179 0.48 3.51 -6.21
C MET A 179 1.66 3.34 -7.17
N LEU A 180 2.77 4.06 -6.97
CA LEU A 180 4.02 3.83 -7.73
C LEU A 180 4.60 2.44 -7.44
N LYS A 181 4.61 2.00 -6.18
CA LYS A 181 5.01 0.63 -5.82
C LYS A 181 4.13 -0.40 -6.54
N LEU A 182 2.80 -0.22 -6.50
CA LEU A 182 1.86 -1.12 -7.15
C LEU A 182 2.06 -1.13 -8.68
N SER A 183 2.25 0.04 -9.28
CA SER A 183 2.52 0.17 -10.72
C SER A 183 3.79 -0.57 -11.14
N ARG A 184 4.83 -0.58 -10.30
CA ARG A 184 6.03 -1.37 -10.57
C ARG A 184 5.72 -2.87 -10.68
N HIS A 185 4.91 -3.43 -9.79
CA HIS A 185 4.47 -4.84 -9.89
C HIS A 185 3.75 -5.09 -11.21
N LEU A 186 2.72 -4.29 -11.53
CA LEU A 186 1.95 -4.47 -12.76
C LEU A 186 2.83 -4.34 -14.01
N PHE A 187 3.73 -3.35 -14.05
CA PHE A 187 4.63 -3.16 -15.18
C PHE A 187 5.57 -4.35 -15.36
N CYS A 188 6.12 -4.90 -14.29
CA CYS A 188 6.94 -6.10 -14.34
C CYS A 188 6.17 -7.33 -14.86
N TRP A 189 4.86 -7.39 -14.65
CA TRP A 189 4.04 -8.50 -15.14
C TRP A 189 3.62 -8.36 -16.61
N THR A 190 3.40 -7.11 -17.07
CA THR A 190 2.70 -6.86 -18.34
C THR A 190 3.53 -6.11 -19.36
N GLY A 191 4.47 -5.26 -18.95
CA GLY A 191 5.17 -4.32 -19.83
C GLY A 191 4.24 -3.24 -20.43
N ASP A 192 3.05 -3.02 -19.85
CA ASP A 192 2.04 -2.10 -20.39
C ASP A 192 2.51 -0.65 -20.26
N ALA A 193 2.55 0.06 -21.41
CA ALA A 193 2.92 1.46 -21.49
C ALA A 193 2.01 2.38 -20.66
N LYS A 194 0.70 2.06 -20.51
CA LYS A 194 -0.24 2.83 -19.67
C LYS A 194 0.23 2.86 -18.22
N VAL A 195 0.79 1.77 -17.72
CA VAL A 195 1.33 1.68 -16.35
C VAL A 195 2.58 2.55 -16.20
N ALA A 196 3.48 2.53 -17.19
CA ALA A 196 4.68 3.35 -17.21
C ALA A 196 4.34 4.85 -17.31
N ASP A 197 3.39 5.23 -18.17
CA ASP A 197 2.91 6.61 -18.31
C ASP A 197 2.34 7.18 -17.01
N TYR A 198 1.53 6.37 -16.31
CA TYR A 198 1.04 6.76 -14.99
C TYR A 198 2.18 6.94 -14.00
N TYR A 199 3.12 5.98 -13.97
CA TYR A 199 4.27 6.02 -13.05
C TYR A 199 5.09 7.31 -13.25
N GLU A 200 5.47 7.59 -14.48
CA GLU A 200 6.25 8.79 -14.81
C GLU A 200 5.50 10.08 -14.46
N ARG A 201 4.24 10.19 -14.89
CA ARG A 201 3.39 11.36 -14.60
C ARG A 201 3.26 11.61 -13.11
N ALA A 202 2.94 10.61 -12.32
CA ALA A 202 2.75 10.74 -10.88
C ALA A 202 4.07 11.04 -10.14
N LEU A 203 5.17 10.45 -10.59
CA LEU A 203 6.50 10.70 -10.01
C LEU A 203 6.92 12.16 -10.20
N TYR A 204 6.83 12.69 -11.41
CA TYR A 204 7.29 14.05 -11.72
C TYR A 204 6.28 15.11 -11.32
N ASN A 205 5.00 14.92 -11.64
CA ASN A 205 3.99 15.97 -11.46
C ASN A 205 3.35 15.99 -10.08
N HIS A 206 3.62 14.98 -9.24
CA HIS A 206 3.14 14.97 -7.86
C HIS A 206 4.27 14.77 -6.84
N ILE A 207 5.00 13.65 -6.87
CA ILE A 207 6.03 13.38 -5.86
C ILE A 207 7.14 14.44 -5.93
N LEU A 208 7.74 14.66 -7.07
CA LEU A 208 8.80 15.65 -7.23
C LEU A 208 8.25 17.08 -7.03
N ALA A 209 7.08 17.39 -7.62
CA ALA A 209 6.46 18.70 -7.52
C ALA A 209 5.97 19.06 -6.10
N SER A 210 5.89 18.10 -5.17
CA SER A 210 5.58 18.39 -3.76
C SER A 210 6.74 19.03 -2.99
N GLN A 211 7.91 19.09 -3.59
CA GLN A 211 9.14 19.61 -2.96
C GLN A 211 9.46 21.02 -3.48
N GLU A 212 9.88 21.87 -2.56
CA GLU A 212 10.44 23.20 -2.87
C GLU A 212 11.98 23.06 -2.92
N PRO A 213 12.61 23.16 -4.10
CA PRO A 213 14.02 22.78 -4.26
C PRO A 213 15.02 23.76 -3.60
N ASP A 214 14.66 25.03 -3.49
CA ASP A 214 15.61 26.06 -3.01
C ASP A 214 15.77 26.04 -1.49
N LYS A 215 14.70 25.72 -0.75
CA LYS A 215 14.67 25.75 0.72
C LYS A 215 14.47 24.38 1.37
N GLY A 216 14.22 23.34 0.56
CA GLY A 216 14.01 21.97 1.03
C GLY A 216 12.66 21.75 1.73
N GLY A 217 11.68 22.62 1.51
CA GLY A 217 10.32 22.45 1.97
C GLY A 217 9.55 21.41 1.16
N PHE A 218 8.44 20.90 1.69
CA PHE A 218 7.50 20.09 0.94
C PHE A 218 6.09 20.29 1.48
N VAL A 219 5.09 20.01 0.64
CA VAL A 219 3.68 20.12 1.01
C VAL A 219 3.12 18.75 1.37
N TYR A 220 2.20 18.71 2.34
CA TYR A 220 1.49 17.49 2.70
C TYR A 220 0.40 17.14 1.67
N PHE A 221 -0.40 18.13 1.27
CA PHE A 221 -1.40 18.02 0.22
C PHE A 221 -1.00 18.83 -1.00
N ALA A 222 -1.24 18.27 -2.20
CA ALA A 222 -1.19 19.01 -3.44
C ALA A 222 -2.62 19.49 -3.79
N PRO A 223 -2.96 20.76 -3.55
CA PRO A 223 -4.33 21.23 -3.72
C PRO A 223 -4.74 21.24 -5.19
N MET A 224 -5.92 20.65 -5.48
CA MET A 224 -6.54 20.72 -6.81
C MET A 224 -7.50 21.92 -6.95
N ARG A 225 -7.64 22.71 -5.89
CA ARG A 225 -8.46 23.94 -5.92
C ARG A 225 -7.72 25.04 -6.69
N PRO A 226 -8.29 25.60 -7.75
CA PRO A 226 -7.68 26.70 -8.49
C PRO A 226 -7.36 27.91 -7.60
N GLY A 227 -6.15 28.48 -7.75
CA GLY A 227 -5.71 29.65 -6.99
C GLY A 227 -5.42 29.39 -5.51
N HIS A 228 -5.32 28.14 -5.09
CA HIS A 228 -4.86 27.75 -3.76
C HIS A 228 -3.38 27.36 -3.82
N TYR A 229 -2.57 27.93 -2.90
CA TYR A 229 -1.11 27.68 -2.81
C TYR A 229 -0.66 27.82 -1.36
#